data_ff51d42b5fbcf8a8db9255160b5af9a7
#
_entry.id   ff51d42b5fbcf8a8db9255160b5af9a7
#
_cell.length_a   1.000
_cell.length_b   1.000
_cell.length_c   1.000
_cell.angle_alpha   90.00
_cell.angle_beta   90.00
_cell.angle_gamma   90.00
#
_symmetry.space_group_name_H-M   'P 1'
#
loop_
_entity.id
_entity.type
_entity.pdbx_description
1 polymer ?
#
loop_
_entity_poly.entity_id
_entity_poly.type
_entity_poly.pdbx_seq_one_letter_code
_entity_poly.pdbx_strand_id
1 'polypeptide(L)'
;IPLTSIMLHGTQQDNMKYVVDLLNKLPEYRNFLVSPGCDMPYAVPVENAIGAGQAALETESTREMVKNYVNDEDDLDDVELPDYQHLQRPLVEVCTLDSASCAACTYMMSTAQVAKDQFGDAIDMVEYKFTEKENIRRFKKMQVKSLPSIYINGKLAFASIIPSKEELE
;
A
#
# COMPACT_ATOMS: atom_id res chain seq x y z
N ILE A 1 5.75 8.39 -8.56
CA ILE A 1 4.47 8.61 -7.86
C ILE A 1 3.94 7.24 -7.41
N PRO A 2 3.48 7.09 -6.15
CA PRO A 2 2.85 5.86 -5.66
C PRO A 2 1.59 5.51 -6.46
N LEU A 3 1.55 4.27 -6.99
CA LEU A 3 0.50 3.88 -7.93
C LEU A 3 -0.85 3.66 -7.25
N THR A 4 -0.86 2.95 -6.13
CA THR A 4 -2.11 2.56 -5.46
C THR A 4 -2.65 3.68 -4.58
N SER A 5 -1.86 4.20 -3.67
CA SER A 5 -2.33 5.18 -2.68
C SER A 5 -2.58 6.57 -3.26
N ILE A 6 -1.85 6.98 -4.28
CA ILE A 6 -1.95 8.33 -4.87
C ILE A 6 -2.61 8.29 -6.25
N MET A 7 -2.09 7.47 -7.18
CA MET A 7 -2.63 7.51 -8.55
C MET A 7 -3.97 6.80 -8.67
N LEU A 8 -4.16 5.64 -8.04
CA LEU A 8 -5.39 4.86 -8.18
C LEU A 8 -6.50 5.35 -7.24
N HIS A 9 -6.19 5.57 -5.97
CA HIS A 9 -7.19 5.87 -4.95
C HIS A 9 -7.20 7.32 -4.47
N GLY A 10 -6.19 8.11 -4.83
CA GLY A 10 -6.18 9.54 -4.56
C GLY A 10 -7.02 10.34 -5.56
N THR A 11 -7.18 11.62 -5.28
CA THR A 11 -7.82 12.60 -6.16
C THR A 11 -6.80 13.23 -7.12
N GLN A 12 -7.29 14.03 -8.08
CA GLN A 12 -6.41 14.84 -8.92
C GLN A 12 -5.53 15.78 -8.08
N GLN A 13 -6.11 16.39 -7.04
CA GLN A 13 -5.38 17.30 -6.15
C GLN A 13 -4.33 16.57 -5.32
N ASP A 14 -4.56 15.33 -4.90
CA ASP A 14 -3.55 14.50 -4.23
C ASP A 14 -2.35 14.28 -5.12
N ASN A 15 -2.58 13.98 -6.39
CA ASN A 15 -1.52 13.77 -7.37
C ASN A 15 -0.74 15.06 -7.63
N MET A 16 -1.42 16.19 -7.79
CA MET A 16 -0.81 17.51 -7.92
C MET A 16 0.05 17.85 -6.70
N LYS A 17 -0.52 17.71 -5.50
CA LYS A 17 0.16 18.02 -4.25
C LYS A 17 1.38 17.12 -4.03
N TYR A 18 1.25 15.82 -4.31
CA TYR A 18 2.38 14.89 -4.21
C TYR A 18 3.56 15.33 -5.08
N VAL A 19 3.31 15.71 -6.33
CA VAL A 19 4.37 16.17 -7.24
C VAL A 19 4.98 17.48 -6.76
N VAL A 20 4.17 18.45 -6.34
CA VAL A 20 4.65 19.72 -5.77
C VAL A 20 5.51 19.47 -4.53
N ASP A 21 5.06 18.64 -3.59
CA ASP A 21 5.80 18.30 -2.37
C ASP A 21 7.11 17.56 -2.66
N LEU A 22 7.11 16.70 -3.69
CA LEU A 22 8.32 16.01 -4.17
C LEU A 22 9.33 17.02 -4.71
N LEU A 23 8.92 17.93 -5.58
CA LEU A 23 9.80 18.95 -6.16
C LEU A 23 10.32 19.93 -5.11
N ASN A 24 9.52 20.26 -4.10
CA ASN A 24 9.94 21.13 -2.97
C ASN A 24 11.05 20.49 -2.10
N LYS A 25 11.15 19.14 -2.08
CA LYS A 25 12.21 18.42 -1.34
C LYS A 25 13.54 18.34 -2.09
N LEU A 26 13.54 18.67 -3.38
CA LEU A 26 14.75 18.63 -4.21
C LEU A 26 15.38 20.03 -4.23
N PRO A 27 16.67 20.17 -3.86
CA PRO A 27 17.37 21.47 -3.89
C PRO A 27 17.55 21.99 -5.32
N GLU A 28 17.78 21.08 -6.26
CA GLU A 28 17.78 21.30 -7.70
C GLU A 28 17.20 20.09 -8.39
N TYR A 29 16.32 20.29 -9.38
CA TYR A 29 15.71 19.19 -10.14
C TYR A 29 16.01 19.29 -11.65
N ARG A 30 17.26 19.52 -11.99
CA ARG A 30 17.74 19.39 -13.37
C ARG A 30 17.82 17.92 -13.74
N ASN A 31 17.34 17.58 -14.94
CA ASN A 31 17.31 16.19 -15.43
C ASN A 31 16.50 15.24 -14.52
N PHE A 32 15.48 15.75 -13.86
CA PHE A 32 14.58 14.96 -13.03
C PHE A 32 13.31 14.61 -13.83
N LEU A 33 12.93 13.35 -13.80
CA LEU A 33 11.74 12.83 -14.46
C LEU A 33 10.71 12.44 -13.42
N VAL A 34 9.52 13.04 -13.48
CA VAL A 34 8.37 12.60 -12.69
C VAL A 34 7.68 11.46 -13.43
N SER A 35 7.65 10.29 -12.83
CA SER A 35 7.02 9.11 -13.42
C SER A 35 6.24 8.30 -12.39
N PRO A 36 5.28 7.47 -12.82
CA PRO A 36 4.74 6.39 -11.99
C PRO A 36 5.85 5.47 -11.51
N GLY A 37 5.66 4.84 -10.34
CA GLY A 37 6.66 3.94 -9.77
C GLY A 37 6.80 2.60 -10.52
N CYS A 38 5.80 2.24 -11.34
CA CYS A 38 5.73 1.04 -12.18
C CYS A 38 4.65 1.23 -13.25
N ASP A 39 4.20 0.16 -13.91
CA ASP A 39 3.06 0.20 -14.83
C ASP A 39 1.78 0.64 -14.12
N MET A 40 1.08 1.60 -14.73
CA MET A 40 -0.17 2.11 -14.16
C MET A 40 -1.30 1.09 -14.31
N PRO A 41 -2.05 0.81 -13.23
CA PRO A 41 -3.29 0.06 -13.33
C PRO A 41 -4.28 0.71 -14.30
N TYR A 42 -5.02 -0.09 -15.05
CA TYR A 42 -6.05 0.42 -15.99
C TYR A 42 -7.14 1.26 -15.32
N ALA A 43 -7.39 1.02 -14.04
CA ALA A 43 -8.40 1.73 -13.27
C ALA A 43 -7.95 3.09 -12.71
N VAL A 44 -6.71 3.52 -12.99
CA VAL A 44 -6.25 4.86 -12.59
C VAL A 44 -7.10 5.91 -13.30
N PRO A 45 -7.78 6.82 -12.55
CA PRO A 45 -8.52 7.92 -13.16
C PRO A 45 -7.58 8.78 -14.02
N VAL A 46 -8.00 9.07 -15.26
CA VAL A 46 -7.16 9.81 -16.21
C VAL A 46 -6.83 11.22 -15.70
N GLU A 47 -7.74 11.84 -14.95
CA GLU A 47 -7.54 13.14 -14.31
C GLU A 47 -6.38 13.13 -13.30
N ASN A 48 -6.12 12.00 -12.65
CA ASN A 48 -4.99 11.86 -11.71
C ASN A 48 -3.66 11.92 -12.45
N ALA A 49 -3.55 11.23 -13.58
CA ALA A 49 -2.36 11.28 -14.44
C ALA A 49 -2.16 12.69 -15.05
N ILE A 50 -3.25 13.32 -15.50
CA ILE A 50 -3.22 14.71 -16.01
C ILE A 50 -2.76 15.67 -14.91
N GLY A 51 -3.31 15.56 -13.69
CA GLY A 51 -2.94 16.41 -12.55
C GLY A 51 -1.45 16.29 -12.19
N ALA A 52 -0.92 15.06 -12.17
CA ALA A 52 0.51 14.84 -11.95
C ALA A 52 1.38 15.48 -13.05
N GLY A 53 0.99 15.34 -14.32
CA GLY A 53 1.68 15.97 -15.45
C GLY A 53 1.62 17.49 -15.40
N GLN A 54 0.46 18.05 -15.08
CA GLN A 54 0.27 19.49 -14.93
C GLN A 54 1.16 20.05 -13.81
N ALA A 55 1.21 19.40 -12.67
CA ALA A 55 2.06 19.81 -11.55
C ALA A 55 3.55 19.78 -11.89
N ALA A 56 3.99 18.85 -12.74
CA ALA A 56 5.38 18.79 -13.21
C ALA A 56 5.73 19.90 -14.21
N LEU A 57 4.79 20.28 -15.08
CA LEU A 57 4.99 21.27 -16.15
C LEU A 57 4.72 22.70 -15.67
N GLU A 58 3.72 22.88 -14.79
CA GLU A 58 3.22 24.17 -14.33
C GLU A 58 3.34 24.24 -12.78
N THR A 59 4.52 23.94 -12.25
CA THR A 59 4.73 23.73 -10.81
C THR A 59 4.28 24.92 -9.96
N GLU A 60 4.60 26.18 -10.37
CA GLU A 60 4.28 27.36 -9.56
C GLU A 60 2.76 27.62 -9.48
N SER A 61 2.05 27.54 -10.60
CA SER A 61 0.59 27.72 -10.61
C SER A 61 -0.10 26.58 -9.85
N THR A 62 0.38 25.35 -10.00
CA THR A 62 -0.15 24.19 -9.27
C THR A 62 0.12 24.30 -7.76
N ARG A 63 1.29 24.83 -7.36
CA ARG A 63 1.62 25.09 -5.95
C ARG A 63 0.61 25.98 -5.28
N GLU A 64 0.21 27.07 -5.93
CA GLU A 64 -0.83 27.97 -5.39
C GLU A 64 -2.21 27.27 -5.33
N MET A 65 -2.56 26.45 -6.31
CA MET A 65 -3.83 25.70 -6.32
C MET A 65 -3.94 24.70 -5.16
N VAL A 66 -2.86 24.01 -4.83
CA VAL A 66 -2.87 22.95 -3.78
C VAL A 66 -2.34 23.43 -2.43
N LYS A 67 -2.05 24.71 -2.27
CA LYS A 67 -1.43 25.28 -1.06
C LYS A 67 -2.19 24.98 0.23
N ASN A 68 -3.51 25.06 0.18
CA ASN A 68 -4.39 24.82 1.32
C ASN A 68 -5.15 23.48 1.19
N TYR A 69 -4.76 22.67 0.24
CA TYR A 69 -5.40 21.37 0.06
C TYR A 69 -4.93 20.40 1.15
N VAL A 70 -5.87 19.85 1.88
CA VAL A 70 -5.67 18.80 2.88
C VAL A 70 -6.50 17.60 2.42
N ASN A 71 -5.89 16.45 2.39
CA ASN A 71 -6.62 15.20 2.15
C ASN A 71 -7.26 14.75 3.47
N ASP A 72 -8.58 14.71 3.52
CA ASP A 72 -9.33 14.26 4.72
C ASP A 72 -9.28 12.73 4.93
N GLU A 73 -8.65 11.98 4.00
CA GLU A 73 -8.58 10.51 4.08
C GLU A 73 -7.53 9.95 5.06
N ASP A 74 -6.80 10.79 5.80
CA ASP A 74 -5.82 10.34 6.79
C ASP A 74 -6.42 9.96 8.14
N ASP A 75 -7.75 10.03 8.29
CA ASP A 75 -8.44 9.53 9.48
C ASP A 75 -8.38 8.00 9.53
N LEU A 76 -7.64 7.48 10.51
CA LEU A 76 -7.48 6.05 10.74
C LEU A 76 -8.43 5.51 11.82
N ASP A 77 -9.28 6.35 12.38
CA ASP A 77 -10.18 5.98 13.48
C ASP A 77 -11.24 4.96 13.02
N ASP A 78 -11.66 5.04 11.75
CA ASP A 78 -12.63 4.12 11.16
C ASP A 78 -12.08 2.72 10.85
N VAL A 79 -10.76 2.49 11.00
CA VAL A 79 -10.18 1.18 10.73
C VAL A 79 -10.21 0.32 11.97
N GLU A 80 -11.04 -0.71 11.97
CA GLU A 80 -11.02 -1.72 13.01
C GLU A 80 -9.96 -2.78 12.73
N LEU A 81 -9.02 -2.95 13.68
CA LEU A 81 -8.10 -4.07 13.70
C LEU A 81 -8.66 -5.17 14.61
N PRO A 82 -8.32 -6.46 14.35
CA PRO A 82 -8.69 -7.54 15.25
C PRO A 82 -8.20 -7.29 16.68
N ASP A 83 -8.95 -7.74 17.68
CA ASP A 83 -8.46 -7.78 19.05
C ASP A 83 -7.46 -8.92 19.22
N TYR A 84 -6.19 -8.62 18.94
CA TYR A 84 -5.09 -9.58 18.96
C TYR A 84 -4.84 -10.20 20.33
N GLN A 85 -5.43 -9.65 21.42
CA GLN A 85 -5.26 -10.20 22.77
C GLN A 85 -6.29 -11.28 23.08
N HIS A 86 -7.43 -11.29 22.39
CA HIS A 86 -8.55 -12.19 22.65
C HIS A 86 -8.91 -13.04 21.42
N LEU A 87 -7.97 -13.32 20.54
CA LEU A 87 -8.18 -14.22 19.40
C LEU A 87 -8.48 -15.64 19.89
N GLN A 88 -9.45 -16.27 19.31
CA GLN A 88 -9.77 -17.69 19.59
C GLN A 88 -8.78 -18.65 18.95
N ARG A 89 -8.16 -18.22 17.84
CA ARG A 89 -7.15 -18.97 17.07
C ARG A 89 -6.06 -18.01 16.63
N PRO A 90 -4.82 -18.49 16.43
CA PRO A 90 -3.79 -17.67 15.80
C PRO A 90 -4.26 -17.16 14.44
N LEU A 91 -4.08 -15.87 14.19
CA LEU A 91 -4.43 -15.19 12.94
C LEU A 91 -3.17 -14.92 12.13
N VAL A 92 -3.10 -15.48 10.94
CA VAL A 92 -2.06 -15.22 9.94
C VAL A 92 -2.60 -14.18 8.95
N GLU A 93 -2.01 -12.99 8.95
CA GLU A 93 -2.38 -11.88 8.07
C GLU A 93 -1.29 -11.72 7.02
N VAL A 94 -1.63 -11.99 5.76
CA VAL A 94 -0.71 -11.86 4.62
C VAL A 94 -0.97 -10.54 3.93
N CYS A 95 -0.07 -9.59 4.12
CA CYS A 95 -0.14 -8.28 3.48
C CYS A 95 0.57 -8.35 2.13
N THR A 96 -0.17 -8.13 1.05
CA THR A 96 0.33 -8.22 -0.33
C THR A 96 0.05 -6.93 -1.11
N LEU A 97 0.72 -6.75 -2.24
CA LEU A 97 0.26 -5.79 -3.23
C LEU A 97 -1.04 -6.29 -3.87
N ASP A 98 -0.98 -7.47 -4.47
CA ASP A 98 -2.08 -8.32 -4.93
C ASP A 98 -1.47 -9.66 -5.34
N SER A 99 -1.83 -10.75 -4.63
CA SER A 99 -1.26 -12.08 -4.92
C SER A 99 -1.63 -12.62 -6.30
N ALA A 100 -2.69 -12.10 -6.93
CA ALA A 100 -3.09 -12.52 -8.27
C ALA A 100 -2.18 -11.95 -9.39
N SER A 101 -1.48 -10.85 -9.14
CA SER A 101 -0.70 -10.13 -10.17
C SER A 101 0.77 -9.90 -9.81
N CYS A 102 1.14 -10.03 -8.53
CA CYS A 102 2.48 -9.79 -8.03
C CYS A 102 3.18 -11.12 -7.70
N ALA A 103 4.21 -11.50 -8.43
CA ALA A 103 4.90 -12.79 -8.27
C ALA A 103 5.41 -13.04 -6.83
N ALA A 104 6.09 -12.08 -6.21
CA ALA A 104 6.56 -12.21 -4.83
C ALA A 104 5.40 -12.41 -3.84
N CYS A 105 4.27 -11.71 -4.08
CA CYS A 105 3.06 -11.84 -3.28
C CYS A 105 2.41 -13.22 -3.45
N THR A 106 2.41 -13.74 -4.68
CA THR A 106 1.91 -15.11 -4.97
C THR A 106 2.70 -16.15 -4.20
N TYR A 107 4.04 -16.05 -4.19
CA TYR A 107 4.88 -16.99 -3.44
C TYR A 107 4.65 -16.88 -1.93
N MET A 108 4.58 -15.68 -1.37
CA MET A 108 4.31 -15.47 0.06
C MET A 108 2.94 -16.05 0.45
N MET A 109 1.91 -15.78 -0.36
CA MET A 109 0.56 -16.30 -0.16
C MET A 109 0.52 -17.82 -0.25
N SER A 110 1.26 -18.41 -1.22
CA SER A 110 1.34 -19.88 -1.37
C SER A 110 1.98 -20.54 -0.15
N THR A 111 3.01 -19.93 0.42
CA THR A 111 3.65 -20.45 1.65
C THR A 111 2.68 -20.38 2.84
N ALA A 112 1.96 -19.27 3.01
CA ALA A 112 0.94 -19.15 4.05
C ALA A 112 -0.21 -20.15 3.84
N GLN A 113 -0.61 -20.42 2.58
CA GLN A 113 -1.62 -21.43 2.26
C GLN A 113 -1.17 -22.85 2.65
N VAL A 114 0.10 -23.20 2.43
CA VAL A 114 0.64 -24.51 2.87
C VAL A 114 0.52 -24.66 4.40
N ALA A 115 0.82 -23.61 5.16
CA ALA A 115 0.61 -23.62 6.62
C ALA A 115 -0.88 -23.75 6.97
N LYS A 116 -1.77 -23.01 6.29
CA LYS A 116 -3.22 -23.14 6.50
C LYS A 116 -3.72 -24.55 6.21
N ASP A 117 -3.23 -25.17 5.15
CA ASP A 117 -3.62 -26.56 4.77
C ASP A 117 -3.13 -27.59 5.80
N GLN A 118 -1.97 -27.35 6.40
CA GLN A 118 -1.39 -28.23 7.43
C GLN A 118 -2.10 -28.09 8.77
N PHE A 119 -2.36 -26.87 9.23
CA PHE A 119 -2.97 -26.61 10.52
C PHE A 119 -4.50 -26.58 10.48
N GLY A 120 -5.09 -26.50 9.29
CA GLY A 120 -6.53 -26.56 9.08
C GLY A 120 -7.28 -25.49 9.89
N ASP A 121 -8.24 -25.92 10.70
CA ASP A 121 -9.05 -25.04 11.53
C ASP A 121 -8.36 -24.58 12.83
N ALA A 122 -7.11 -24.99 13.07
CA ALA A 122 -6.36 -24.51 14.22
C ALA A 122 -5.87 -23.06 14.07
N ILE A 123 -5.78 -22.56 12.85
CA ILE A 123 -5.39 -21.18 12.55
C ILE A 123 -6.41 -20.50 11.64
N ASP A 124 -6.51 -19.18 11.73
CA ASP A 124 -7.21 -18.34 10.77
C ASP A 124 -6.18 -17.66 9.85
N MET A 125 -6.55 -17.47 8.58
CA MET A 125 -5.69 -16.83 7.59
C MET A 125 -6.50 -15.84 6.76
N VAL A 126 -5.92 -14.67 6.51
CA VAL A 126 -6.52 -13.64 5.68
C VAL A 126 -5.44 -12.97 4.82
N GLU A 127 -5.77 -12.67 3.56
CA GLU A 127 -4.97 -11.80 2.71
C GLU A 127 -5.56 -10.39 2.75
N TYR A 128 -4.70 -9.39 2.96
CA TYR A 128 -5.01 -7.99 2.76
C TYR A 128 -4.24 -7.47 1.56
N LYS A 129 -4.97 -7.06 0.52
CA LYS A 129 -4.39 -6.54 -0.71
C LYS A 129 -4.28 -5.03 -0.66
N PHE A 130 -3.11 -4.49 -0.94
CA PHE A 130 -2.87 -3.04 -0.99
C PHE A 130 -3.59 -2.34 -2.14
N THR A 131 -4.04 -3.09 -3.15
CA THR A 131 -4.89 -2.59 -4.24
C THR A 131 -6.32 -2.26 -3.79
N GLU A 132 -6.73 -2.69 -2.62
CA GLU A 132 -8.04 -2.39 -2.04
C GLU A 132 -7.95 -1.16 -1.13
N LYS A 133 -8.79 -0.14 -1.38
CA LYS A 133 -8.75 1.14 -0.68
C LYS A 133 -8.83 1.01 0.85
N GLU A 134 -9.67 0.12 1.34
CA GLU A 134 -9.84 -0.14 2.77
C GLU A 134 -8.56 -0.66 3.44
N ASN A 135 -7.80 -1.50 2.71
CA ASN A 135 -6.58 -2.07 3.20
C ASN A 135 -5.42 -1.07 3.25
N ILE A 136 -5.44 0.01 2.45
CA ILE A 136 -4.43 1.08 2.52
C ILE A 136 -4.43 1.71 3.92
N ARG A 137 -5.62 2.03 4.45
CA ARG A 137 -5.77 2.57 5.81
C ARG A 137 -5.35 1.55 6.87
N ARG A 138 -5.73 0.27 6.69
CA ARG A 138 -5.29 -0.84 7.56
C ARG A 138 -3.77 -0.94 7.61
N PHE A 139 -3.09 -0.87 6.46
CA PHE A 139 -1.63 -0.95 6.39
C PHE A 139 -0.95 0.25 7.06
N LYS A 140 -1.51 1.46 6.94
CA LYS A 140 -1.07 2.63 7.70
C LYS A 140 -1.20 2.38 9.21
N LYS A 141 -2.36 1.90 9.68
CA LYS A 141 -2.63 1.62 11.10
C LYS A 141 -1.74 0.51 11.66
N MET A 142 -1.51 -0.57 10.90
CA MET A 142 -0.60 -1.67 11.24
C MET A 142 0.88 -1.29 11.08
N GLN A 143 1.20 -0.12 10.50
CA GLN A 143 2.56 0.33 10.17
C GLN A 143 3.32 -0.64 9.25
N VAL A 144 2.63 -1.20 8.25
CA VAL A 144 3.24 -2.09 7.25
C VAL A 144 4.24 -1.29 6.42
N LYS A 145 5.52 -1.69 6.46
CA LYS A 145 6.63 -0.95 5.83
C LYS A 145 7.04 -1.52 4.47
N SER A 146 6.74 -2.77 4.22
CA SER A 146 7.13 -3.47 2.98
C SER A 146 6.13 -4.56 2.62
N LEU A 147 6.03 -4.86 1.32
CA LEU A 147 5.18 -5.90 0.77
C LEU A 147 6.02 -6.86 -0.10
N PRO A 148 5.69 -8.14 -0.11
CA PRO A 148 4.74 -8.81 0.77
C PRO A 148 5.27 -8.98 2.20
N SER A 149 4.38 -9.12 3.18
CA SER A 149 4.76 -9.43 4.56
C SER A 149 3.70 -10.30 5.26
N ILE A 150 4.14 -11.07 6.26
CA ILE A 150 3.26 -11.90 7.11
C ILE A 150 3.30 -11.35 8.52
N TYR A 151 2.12 -11.16 9.08
CA TYR A 151 1.90 -10.85 10.48
C TYR A 151 1.20 -12.04 11.14
N ILE A 152 1.58 -12.35 12.36
CA ILE A 152 0.94 -13.39 13.20
C ILE A 152 0.46 -12.70 14.47
N ASN A 153 -0.86 -12.75 14.68
CA ASN A 153 -1.53 -12.06 15.79
C ASN A 153 -1.11 -10.57 15.89
N GLY A 154 -1.08 -9.86 14.76
CA GLY A 154 -0.72 -8.45 14.68
C GLY A 154 0.78 -8.14 14.80
N LYS A 155 1.64 -9.13 14.96
CA LYS A 155 3.10 -8.96 15.03
C LYS A 155 3.76 -9.36 13.72
N LEU A 156 4.65 -8.51 13.20
CA LEU A 156 5.42 -8.81 12.01
C LEU A 156 6.28 -10.07 12.22
N ALA A 157 6.05 -11.07 11.40
CA ALA A 157 6.84 -12.30 11.37
C ALA A 157 7.85 -12.29 10.22
N PHE A 158 7.39 -11.99 8.99
CA PHE A 158 8.25 -11.98 7.80
C PHE A 158 7.96 -10.73 6.96
N ALA A 159 9.01 -10.10 6.44
CA ALA A 159 8.92 -8.90 5.59
C ALA A 159 9.81 -9.04 4.36
N SER A 160 9.22 -9.07 3.17
CA SER A 160 9.90 -9.15 1.86
C SER A 160 10.81 -10.39 1.68
N ILE A 161 10.84 -11.29 2.65
CA ILE A 161 11.54 -12.58 2.60
C ILE A 161 10.47 -13.64 2.68
N ILE A 162 10.45 -14.54 1.69
CA ILE A 162 9.50 -15.65 1.65
C ILE A 162 10.04 -16.73 2.60
N PRO A 163 9.33 -17.06 3.70
CA PRO A 163 9.79 -18.07 4.63
C PRO A 163 9.75 -19.46 3.98
N SER A 164 10.63 -20.35 4.42
CA SER A 164 10.47 -21.77 4.18
C SER A 164 9.27 -22.30 4.96
N LYS A 165 8.84 -23.52 4.61
CA LYS A 165 7.73 -24.16 5.32
C LYS A 165 8.05 -24.35 6.82
N GLU A 166 9.28 -24.77 7.10
CA GLU A 166 9.76 -25.03 8.47
C GLU A 166 9.88 -23.75 9.32
N GLU A 167 10.10 -22.60 8.69
CA GLU A 167 10.18 -21.30 9.39
C GLU A 167 8.79 -20.73 9.73
N LEU A 168 7.76 -21.16 9.00
CA LEU A 168 6.39 -20.71 9.25
C LEU A 168 5.63 -21.61 10.24
N GLU A 169 6.09 -22.84 10.46
CA GLU A 169 5.56 -23.78 11.45
C GLU A 169 6.02 -23.39 12.89
#